data_d88b88e3d39e2022ad88690a36ea1ba0
#
_entry.id   d88b88e3d39e2022ad88690a36ea1ba0
#
_cell.length_a   1.000
_cell.length_b   1.000
_cell.length_c   1.000
_cell.angle_alpha   90.00
_cell.angle_beta   90.00
_cell.angle_gamma   90.00
#
_symmetry.space_group_name_H-M   'P 1'
#
loop_
_entity.id
_entity.type
_entity.pdbx_description
1 polymer ?
#
loop_
_entity_poly.entity_id
_entity_poly.type
_entity_poly.pdbx_seq_one_letter_code
_entity_poly.pdbx_strand_id
1 'polypeptide(L)'
;MDCMTVWERYDKEQRNSYEEYLKMYGALSALFNQKASTTGAPYLDSKFQETIYARCFDSEDVDIGNTPHDIRSEFSDDKIGIGIKTWLNSRPSFQKVMQLKSLRAEIDPFIDANDAEGLAYKLSTIKNQRLMTDYKRLGLHKTTNIYHYVTRDRGRMLVSETSYPLVDLDNLTPGKMTNKSLLFSDGYKKYKFTYSDHEIWMYFGADESDTSTLSELQIDILKDPFKFLRDAFRNYHKSGDLYVPDDVETIDYLYLPLYSYQRKDVLPSSGLNAWNGSPKTKGSTTVRPEGEAYIPIPKELWQYKPRWVDPSIDMSDYKAYKQATGESSVKINLHMPDGQVFHALFAQSDFKGLQTKPQSILGGWILNVLGVTKPVRERYDLPSDHAVTMKLLQQIGYDSVKLWHKDPSKPRDIWIDFAEYGAFERYMNKLRKSS
;
A
#
# COMPACT_ATOMS: atom_id res chain seq x y z
N MET A 1 9.56 -26.42 18.42
CA MET A 1 9.83 -25.04 18.85
C MET A 1 8.54 -24.29 18.60
N ASP A 2 7.87 -23.85 19.64
CA ASP A 2 6.73 -22.96 19.49
C ASP A 2 7.25 -21.69 18.83
N CYS A 3 6.77 -21.39 17.64
CA CYS A 3 7.15 -20.19 16.93
C CYS A 3 6.50 -19.02 17.68
N MET A 4 7.33 -18.11 18.23
CA MET A 4 6.86 -16.92 18.93
C MET A 4 5.98 -16.10 17.99
N THR A 5 4.78 -15.73 18.43
CA THR A 5 3.87 -14.87 17.67
C THR A 5 4.46 -13.47 17.50
N VAL A 6 4.00 -12.71 16.52
CA VAL A 6 4.43 -11.32 16.36
C VAL A 6 4.02 -10.49 17.58
N TRP A 7 2.86 -10.82 18.16
CA TRP A 7 2.37 -10.22 19.40
C TRP A 7 3.35 -10.32 20.56
N GLU A 8 4.03 -11.45 20.72
CA GLU A 8 5.00 -11.67 21.80
C GLU A 8 6.32 -10.90 21.61
N ARG A 9 6.61 -10.44 20.40
CA ARG A 9 7.78 -9.59 20.09
C ARG A 9 7.63 -8.17 20.60
N TYR A 10 6.41 -7.68 20.83
CA TYR A 10 6.14 -6.39 21.45
C TYR A 10 6.26 -6.49 22.97
N ASP A 11 6.61 -5.37 23.62
CA ASP A 11 6.65 -5.35 25.06
C ASP A 11 5.26 -5.36 25.69
N LYS A 12 5.21 -5.62 26.99
CA LYS A 12 3.96 -5.76 27.74
C LYS A 12 3.18 -4.43 27.81
N GLU A 13 3.87 -3.31 27.89
CA GLU A 13 3.25 -1.99 27.99
C GLU A 13 2.56 -1.64 26.67
N GLN A 14 3.22 -1.87 25.54
CA GLN A 14 2.64 -1.70 24.21
C GLN A 14 1.37 -2.54 24.03
N ARG A 15 1.41 -3.82 24.39
CA ARG A 15 0.26 -4.74 24.29
C ARG A 15 -0.90 -4.29 25.19
N ASN A 16 -0.62 -3.93 26.43
CA ASN A 16 -1.63 -3.43 27.37
C ASN A 16 -2.28 -2.15 26.85
N SER A 17 -1.49 -1.22 26.31
CA SER A 17 -1.99 0.03 25.73
C SER A 17 -2.94 -0.24 24.54
N TYR A 18 -2.58 -1.18 23.66
CA TYR A 18 -3.43 -1.57 22.54
C TYR A 18 -4.76 -2.17 23.01
N GLU A 19 -4.72 -3.08 23.98
CA GLU A 19 -5.93 -3.68 24.59
C GLU A 19 -6.81 -2.64 25.27
N GLU A 20 -6.22 -1.65 25.95
CA GLU A 20 -6.95 -0.55 26.58
C GLU A 20 -7.68 0.32 25.56
N TYR A 21 -7.04 0.67 24.43
CA TYR A 21 -7.70 1.39 23.35
C TYR A 21 -8.85 0.59 22.72
N LEU A 22 -8.70 -0.72 22.54
CA LEU A 22 -9.77 -1.58 22.06
C LEU A 22 -10.96 -1.59 23.03
N LYS A 23 -10.71 -1.75 24.33
CA LYS A 23 -11.74 -1.70 25.38
C LYS A 23 -12.46 -0.36 25.41
N MET A 24 -11.70 0.73 25.36
CA MET A 24 -12.24 2.09 25.35
C MET A 24 -13.16 2.31 24.13
N TYR A 25 -12.70 1.97 22.94
CA TYR A 25 -13.49 2.15 21.73
C TYR A 25 -14.74 1.25 21.71
N GLY A 26 -14.59 -0.01 22.12
CA GLY A 26 -15.69 -0.95 22.27
C GLY A 26 -16.73 -0.48 23.29
N ALA A 27 -16.31 0.13 24.40
CA ALA A 27 -17.23 0.70 25.38
C ALA A 27 -18.11 1.85 24.81
N LEU A 28 -17.60 2.58 23.82
CA LEU A 28 -18.29 3.68 23.15
C LEU A 28 -19.23 3.23 22.01
N SER A 29 -19.47 1.93 21.82
CA SER A 29 -20.20 1.34 20.68
C SER A 29 -21.55 2.00 20.40
N ALA A 30 -22.27 2.46 21.41
CA ALA A 30 -23.57 3.12 21.24
C ALA A 30 -23.48 4.50 20.56
N LEU A 31 -22.30 5.13 20.45
CA LEU A 31 -22.10 6.35 19.66
C LEU A 31 -22.27 6.14 18.17
N PHE A 32 -21.92 4.94 17.68
CA PHE A 32 -21.81 4.67 16.26
C PHE A 32 -23.13 4.20 15.63
N ASN A 33 -24.21 4.16 16.41
CA ASN A 33 -25.57 3.80 15.97
C ASN A 33 -25.62 2.53 15.09
N GLN A 34 -24.73 1.58 15.39
CA GLN A 34 -24.56 0.35 14.60
C GLN A 34 -25.48 -0.75 15.09
N LYS A 35 -25.89 -1.64 14.17
CA LYS A 35 -26.68 -2.84 14.50
C LYS A 35 -26.01 -3.73 15.55
N ALA A 36 -24.68 -3.68 15.66
CA ALA A 36 -23.92 -4.37 16.68
C ALA A 36 -24.33 -4.01 18.11
N SER A 37 -24.74 -2.76 18.38
CA SER A 37 -25.22 -2.34 19.69
C SER A 37 -26.51 -3.07 20.11
N THR A 38 -27.33 -3.50 19.17
CA THR A 38 -28.57 -4.25 19.43
C THR A 38 -28.30 -5.72 19.74
N THR A 39 -27.18 -6.26 19.26
CA THR A 39 -26.74 -7.63 19.53
C THR A 39 -25.89 -7.75 20.80
N GLY A 40 -25.48 -6.62 21.39
CA GLY A 40 -24.54 -6.56 22.49
C GLY A 40 -23.09 -6.82 22.10
N ALA A 41 -22.78 -6.94 20.81
CA ALA A 41 -21.42 -7.01 20.32
C ALA A 41 -20.82 -5.59 20.23
N PRO A 42 -19.59 -5.36 20.72
CA PRO A 42 -18.93 -4.07 20.61
C PRO A 42 -18.65 -3.72 19.15
N TYR A 43 -18.69 -2.43 18.86
CA TYR A 43 -18.27 -1.91 17.55
C TYR A 43 -16.75 -1.66 17.55
N LEU A 44 -16.13 -1.95 16.42
CA LEU A 44 -14.74 -1.62 16.13
C LEU A 44 -14.63 -1.25 14.64
N ASP A 45 -14.13 -0.06 14.38
CA ASP A 45 -13.82 0.41 13.03
C ASP A 45 -12.44 -0.06 12.61
N SER A 46 -12.28 -0.47 11.35
CA SER A 46 -10.99 -0.99 10.83
C SER A 46 -9.91 0.08 10.84
N LYS A 47 -10.23 1.30 10.42
CA LYS A 47 -9.23 2.38 10.38
C LYS A 47 -8.79 2.81 11.78
N PHE A 48 -9.71 2.78 12.75
CA PHE A 48 -9.32 2.98 14.14
C PHE A 48 -8.38 1.88 14.61
N GLN A 49 -8.67 0.61 14.30
CA GLN A 49 -7.80 -0.52 14.66
C GLN A 49 -6.40 -0.38 14.04
N GLU A 50 -6.29 -0.04 12.76
CA GLU A 50 -5.01 0.23 12.09
C GLU A 50 -4.24 1.35 12.79
N THR A 51 -4.93 2.47 13.07
CA THR A 51 -4.32 3.64 13.71
C THR A 51 -3.76 3.32 15.10
N ILE A 52 -4.54 2.62 15.95
CA ILE A 52 -4.06 2.29 17.30
C ILE A 52 -2.98 1.22 17.27
N TYR A 53 -3.03 0.28 16.31
CA TYR A 53 -1.97 -0.70 16.13
C TYR A 53 -0.64 0.00 15.81
N ALA A 54 -0.64 0.86 14.80
CA ALA A 54 0.54 1.64 14.43
C ALA A 54 1.07 2.47 15.61
N ARG A 55 0.18 3.13 16.33
CA ARG A 55 0.54 3.99 17.48
C ARG A 55 1.12 3.21 18.66
N CYS A 56 0.47 2.10 19.06
CA CYS A 56 0.88 1.37 20.27
C CYS A 56 2.16 0.57 20.06
N PHE A 57 2.37 0.09 18.83
CA PHE A 57 3.50 -0.78 18.49
C PHE A 57 4.62 -0.05 17.75
N ASP A 58 4.57 1.28 17.71
CA ASP A 58 5.55 2.13 17.00
C ASP A 58 5.79 1.64 15.56
N SER A 59 4.70 1.32 14.88
CA SER A 59 4.68 0.72 13.55
C SER A 59 4.19 1.72 12.51
N GLU A 60 4.47 1.49 11.25
CA GLU A 60 4.16 2.40 10.15
C GLU A 60 2.89 1.97 9.38
N ASP A 61 1.95 2.91 9.18
CA ASP A 61 0.83 2.75 8.24
C ASP A 61 1.40 2.79 6.81
N VAL A 62 1.27 1.67 6.09
CA VAL A 62 1.86 1.49 4.75
C VAL A 62 0.81 1.24 3.68
N ASP A 63 -0.48 1.33 4.03
CA ASP A 63 -1.57 1.22 3.06
C ASP A 63 -1.57 2.41 2.10
N ILE A 64 -1.42 2.12 0.82
CA ILE A 64 -1.46 3.12 -0.26
C ILE A 64 -2.69 2.94 -1.15
N GLY A 65 -3.69 2.22 -0.64
CA GLY A 65 -4.92 1.89 -1.34
C GLY A 65 -4.88 0.50 -1.99
N ASN A 66 -5.69 -0.40 -1.46
CA ASN A 66 -5.85 -1.77 -1.97
C ASN A 66 -4.55 -2.61 -1.96
N THR A 67 -3.63 -2.29 -1.05
CA THR A 67 -2.41 -3.07 -0.84
C THR A 67 -2.63 -4.25 0.07
N PRO A 68 -1.79 -5.32 -0.04
CA PRO A 68 -1.92 -6.49 0.82
C PRO A 68 -1.72 -6.22 2.31
N HIS A 69 -0.79 -5.32 2.66
CA HIS A 69 -0.45 -5.02 4.05
C HIS A 69 -0.91 -3.61 4.42
N ASP A 70 -1.51 -3.50 5.60
CA ASP A 70 -1.99 -2.25 6.18
C ASP A 70 -0.89 -1.58 7.01
N ILE A 71 -0.10 -2.38 7.73
CA ILE A 71 0.94 -1.95 8.68
C ILE A 71 2.27 -2.65 8.39
N ARG A 72 3.39 -1.94 8.65
CA ARG A 72 4.74 -2.50 8.73
C ARG A 72 5.29 -2.31 10.13
N SER A 73 5.70 -3.40 10.75
CA SER A 73 6.45 -3.38 12.02
C SER A 73 7.90 -3.73 11.77
N GLU A 74 8.80 -3.00 12.43
CA GLU A 74 10.24 -3.19 12.30
C GLU A 74 10.83 -3.66 13.63
N PHE A 75 11.50 -4.80 13.58
CA PHE A 75 12.26 -5.37 14.69
C PHE A 75 13.74 -5.35 14.33
N SER A 76 14.61 -5.55 15.30
CA SER A 76 16.07 -5.50 15.07
C SER A 76 16.59 -6.41 13.96
N ASP A 77 15.89 -7.51 13.72
CA ASP A 77 16.27 -8.61 12.83
C ASP A 77 15.28 -8.83 11.68
N ASP A 78 14.11 -8.13 11.68
CA ASP A 78 13.04 -8.45 10.74
C ASP A 78 12.10 -7.26 10.49
N LYS A 79 11.53 -7.21 9.27
CA LYS A 79 10.45 -6.30 8.90
C LYS A 79 9.24 -7.12 8.51
N ILE A 80 8.15 -6.93 9.22
CA ILE A 80 6.94 -7.75 9.11
C ILE A 80 5.80 -6.91 8.56
N GLY A 81 5.15 -7.41 7.52
CA GLY A 81 3.91 -6.87 6.97
C GLY A 81 2.71 -7.47 7.69
N ILE A 82 1.76 -6.60 8.07
CA ILE A 82 0.60 -6.97 8.85
C ILE A 82 -0.66 -6.52 8.15
N GLY A 83 -1.55 -7.47 7.86
CA GLY A 83 -2.91 -7.16 7.42
C GLY A 83 -3.83 -7.05 8.63
N ILE A 84 -4.59 -5.96 8.74
CA ILE A 84 -5.51 -5.72 9.85
C ILE A 84 -6.94 -6.08 9.43
N LYS A 85 -7.66 -6.83 10.29
CA LYS A 85 -9.06 -7.21 10.03
C LYS A 85 -9.91 -7.16 11.29
N THR A 86 -11.20 -6.86 11.14
CA THR A 86 -12.19 -6.97 12.22
C THR A 86 -13.57 -7.35 11.70
N TRP A 87 -14.24 -8.29 12.40
CA TRP A 87 -15.60 -8.71 12.06
C TRP A 87 -16.38 -9.28 13.26
N LEU A 88 -17.68 -9.53 13.07
CA LEU A 88 -18.50 -10.20 14.06
C LEU A 88 -18.24 -11.72 14.07
N ASN A 89 -17.94 -12.28 15.21
CA ASN A 89 -17.60 -13.71 15.39
C ASN A 89 -18.83 -14.64 15.34
N SER A 90 -19.83 -14.28 14.55
CA SER A 90 -21.10 -15.03 14.49
C SER A 90 -21.08 -16.22 13.53
N ARG A 91 -20.01 -16.41 12.74
CA ARG A 91 -19.90 -17.48 11.71
C ARG A 91 -18.44 -17.76 11.34
N PRO A 92 -18.12 -19.00 10.86
CA PRO A 92 -16.83 -19.28 10.20
C PRO A 92 -16.63 -18.28 9.07
N SER A 93 -15.48 -17.62 9.08
CA SER A 93 -15.44 -16.31 8.46
C SER A 93 -14.49 -16.27 7.30
N PHE A 94 -15.04 -16.31 6.10
CA PHE A 94 -14.34 -15.77 4.95
C PHE A 94 -14.31 -14.25 5.07
N GLN A 95 -13.10 -13.66 5.01
CA GLN A 95 -12.90 -12.22 4.99
C GLN A 95 -12.24 -11.82 3.67
N LYS A 96 -12.66 -10.67 3.14
CA LYS A 96 -12.06 -10.13 1.92
C LYS A 96 -10.59 -9.80 2.16
N VAL A 97 -9.73 -10.33 1.29
CA VAL A 97 -8.28 -10.09 1.31
C VAL A 97 -7.78 -9.36 0.07
N MET A 98 -8.55 -9.39 -1.04
CA MET A 98 -8.14 -8.69 -2.25
C MET A 98 -9.32 -8.41 -3.18
N GLN A 99 -9.30 -7.26 -3.86
CA GLN A 99 -10.25 -6.93 -4.92
C GLN A 99 -9.56 -6.88 -6.27
N LEU A 100 -10.16 -7.53 -7.28
CA LEU A 100 -9.62 -7.70 -8.63
C LEU A 100 -10.54 -7.12 -9.72
N LYS A 101 -11.43 -6.19 -9.38
CA LYS A 101 -12.43 -5.64 -10.28
C LYS A 101 -11.85 -5.00 -11.54
N SER A 102 -10.65 -4.41 -11.43
CA SER A 102 -9.91 -3.85 -12.57
C SER A 102 -9.37 -4.90 -13.55
N LEU A 103 -9.29 -6.16 -13.13
CA LEU A 103 -8.79 -7.28 -13.93
C LEU A 103 -9.92 -8.19 -14.48
N ARG A 104 -11.15 -7.71 -14.45
CA ARG A 104 -12.33 -8.47 -14.90
C ARG A 104 -12.12 -9.11 -16.28
N ALA A 105 -11.65 -8.34 -17.26
CA ALA A 105 -11.44 -8.82 -18.63
C ALA A 105 -10.45 -10.00 -18.73
N GLU A 106 -9.54 -10.17 -17.76
CA GLU A 106 -8.60 -11.28 -17.71
C GLU A 106 -9.14 -12.49 -16.94
N ILE A 107 -10.14 -12.27 -16.08
CA ILE A 107 -10.69 -13.29 -15.17
C ILE A 107 -11.96 -13.90 -15.73
N ASP A 108 -12.88 -13.10 -16.31
CA ASP A 108 -14.17 -13.55 -16.80
C ASP A 108 -14.10 -14.70 -17.80
N PRO A 109 -13.12 -14.78 -18.73
CA PRO A 109 -13.02 -15.92 -19.66
C PRO A 109 -12.94 -17.29 -18.97
N PHE A 110 -12.30 -17.39 -17.80
CA PHE A 110 -12.26 -18.65 -17.04
C PHE A 110 -13.59 -18.96 -16.37
N ILE A 111 -14.36 -17.93 -15.96
CA ILE A 111 -15.70 -18.10 -15.40
C ILE A 111 -16.65 -18.57 -16.48
N ASP A 112 -16.63 -17.96 -17.65
CA ASP A 112 -17.47 -18.28 -18.80
C ASP A 112 -17.20 -19.69 -19.34
N ALA A 113 -15.92 -20.10 -19.31
CA ALA A 113 -15.51 -21.45 -19.68
C ALA A 113 -15.80 -22.52 -18.60
N ASN A 114 -16.26 -22.12 -17.41
CA ASN A 114 -16.41 -22.97 -16.23
C ASN A 114 -15.12 -23.73 -15.87
N ASP A 115 -13.96 -23.06 -16.08
CA ASP A 115 -12.61 -23.57 -15.82
C ASP A 115 -12.19 -23.25 -14.37
N ALA A 116 -12.52 -24.14 -13.46
CA ALA A 116 -12.20 -23.96 -12.03
C ALA A 116 -10.70 -23.97 -11.75
N GLU A 117 -9.94 -24.82 -12.45
CA GLU A 117 -8.48 -24.96 -12.26
C GLU A 117 -7.73 -23.73 -12.78
N GLY A 118 -8.00 -23.33 -14.02
CA GLY A 118 -7.42 -22.14 -14.63
C GLY A 118 -7.78 -20.87 -13.85
N LEU A 119 -9.03 -20.76 -13.37
CA LEU A 119 -9.47 -19.64 -12.53
C LEU A 119 -8.70 -19.60 -11.20
N ALA A 120 -8.62 -20.71 -10.46
CA ALA A 120 -7.90 -20.77 -9.19
C ALA A 120 -6.42 -20.40 -9.39
N TYR A 121 -5.76 -20.94 -10.43
CA TYR A 121 -4.36 -20.65 -10.75
C TYR A 121 -4.17 -19.17 -11.10
N LYS A 122 -5.03 -18.60 -11.95
CA LYS A 122 -4.96 -17.17 -12.33
C LYS A 122 -5.10 -16.25 -11.12
N LEU A 123 -6.08 -16.49 -10.25
CA LEU A 123 -6.33 -15.69 -9.04
C LEU A 123 -5.15 -15.76 -8.07
N SER A 124 -4.62 -16.96 -7.85
CA SER A 124 -3.49 -17.21 -6.96
C SER A 124 -2.21 -16.54 -7.46
N THR A 125 -1.96 -16.60 -8.77
CA THR A 125 -0.82 -15.92 -9.41
C THR A 125 -0.89 -14.41 -9.21
N ILE A 126 -2.06 -13.79 -9.42
CA ILE A 126 -2.25 -12.35 -9.20
C ILE A 126 -2.05 -11.98 -7.73
N LYS A 127 -2.63 -12.77 -6.80
CA LYS A 127 -2.47 -12.54 -5.36
C LYS A 127 -0.99 -12.60 -4.96
N ASN A 128 -0.28 -13.63 -5.39
CA ASN A 128 1.15 -13.79 -5.11
C ASN A 128 1.99 -12.65 -5.70
N GLN A 129 1.70 -12.23 -6.91
CA GLN A 129 2.39 -11.10 -7.55
C GLN A 129 2.24 -9.81 -6.72
N ARG A 130 1.02 -9.50 -6.23
CA ARG A 130 0.79 -8.32 -5.38
C ARG A 130 1.51 -8.42 -4.03
N LEU A 131 1.49 -9.59 -3.37
CA LEU A 131 2.26 -9.83 -2.15
C LEU A 131 3.76 -9.66 -2.36
N MET A 132 4.31 -10.25 -3.43
CA MET A 132 5.72 -10.13 -3.77
C MET A 132 6.13 -8.69 -4.09
N THR A 133 5.23 -7.91 -4.67
CA THR A 133 5.44 -6.49 -4.91
C THR A 133 5.56 -5.72 -3.58
N ASP A 134 4.67 -5.99 -2.64
CA ASP A 134 4.72 -5.38 -1.30
C ASP A 134 5.96 -5.80 -0.51
N TYR A 135 6.36 -7.07 -0.57
CA TYR A 135 7.60 -7.53 0.07
C TYR A 135 8.82 -6.74 -0.40
N LYS A 136 8.90 -6.49 -1.70
CA LYS A 136 10.00 -5.71 -2.28
C LYS A 136 9.89 -4.21 -1.99
N ARG A 137 8.66 -3.67 -2.03
CA ARG A 137 8.38 -2.26 -1.75
C ARG A 137 8.77 -1.88 -0.33
N LEU A 138 8.39 -2.71 0.63
CA LEU A 138 8.53 -2.45 2.06
C LEU A 138 9.77 -3.10 2.70
N GLY A 139 10.51 -3.91 1.94
CA GLY A 139 11.65 -4.68 2.45
C GLY A 139 11.23 -5.78 3.43
N LEU A 140 10.04 -6.40 3.23
CA LEU A 140 9.50 -7.38 4.16
C LEU A 140 10.16 -8.75 4.01
N HIS A 141 10.23 -9.48 5.11
CA HIS A 141 10.60 -10.89 5.08
C HIS A 141 9.45 -11.72 4.49
N LYS A 142 9.77 -12.75 3.71
CA LYS A 142 8.75 -13.49 2.93
C LYS A 142 7.85 -14.40 3.76
N THR A 143 8.28 -14.84 4.93
CA THR A 143 7.64 -15.94 5.69
C THR A 143 7.04 -15.50 7.02
N THR A 144 7.29 -14.26 7.47
CA THR A 144 6.89 -13.80 8.80
C THR A 144 5.67 -12.87 8.79
N ASN A 145 5.10 -12.59 7.61
CA ASN A 145 3.93 -11.72 7.50
C ASN A 145 2.68 -12.38 8.07
N ILE A 146 1.82 -11.57 8.68
CA ILE A 146 0.64 -12.04 9.39
C ILE A 146 -0.61 -11.24 9.06
N TYR A 147 -1.76 -11.81 9.35
CA TYR A 147 -2.98 -11.09 9.67
C TYR A 147 -3.12 -10.97 11.19
N HIS A 148 -3.26 -9.75 11.66
CA HIS A 148 -3.69 -9.44 13.01
C HIS A 148 -5.16 -9.03 12.97
N TYR A 149 -6.02 -9.72 13.73
CA TYR A 149 -7.45 -9.46 13.62
C TYR A 149 -8.17 -9.50 14.95
N VAL A 150 -9.26 -8.73 15.02
CA VAL A 150 -10.13 -8.67 16.19
C VAL A 150 -11.52 -9.15 15.79
N THR A 151 -11.95 -10.28 16.37
CA THR A 151 -13.34 -10.72 16.25
C THR A 151 -14.16 -10.22 17.43
N ARG A 152 -15.43 -9.94 17.17
CA ARG A 152 -16.34 -9.31 18.13
C ARG A 152 -17.55 -10.21 18.38
N ASP A 153 -17.88 -10.40 19.65
CA ASP A 153 -19.03 -11.17 20.09
C ASP A 153 -19.72 -10.41 21.25
N ARG A 154 -20.82 -10.93 21.77
CA ARG A 154 -21.56 -10.28 22.83
C ARG A 154 -20.67 -9.99 24.05
N GLY A 155 -20.44 -8.70 24.34
CA GLY A 155 -19.65 -8.23 25.47
C GLY A 155 -18.17 -8.54 25.42
N ARG A 156 -17.62 -8.98 24.28
CA ARG A 156 -16.19 -9.35 24.20
C ARG A 156 -15.57 -9.09 22.81
N MET A 157 -14.26 -8.97 22.82
CA MET A 157 -13.39 -9.00 21.66
C MET A 157 -12.33 -10.06 21.82
N LEU A 158 -12.01 -10.80 20.74
CA LEU A 158 -10.89 -11.73 20.68
C LEU A 158 -9.83 -11.18 19.74
N VAL A 159 -8.62 -11.03 20.23
CA VAL A 159 -7.44 -10.64 19.47
C VAL A 159 -6.73 -11.90 19.01
N SER A 160 -6.44 -12.00 17.73
CA SER A 160 -5.83 -13.20 17.15
C SER A 160 -4.85 -12.85 16.04
N GLU A 161 -3.91 -13.76 15.78
CA GLU A 161 -2.99 -13.73 14.65
C GLU A 161 -3.06 -15.02 13.84
N THR A 162 -2.85 -14.91 12.54
CA THR A 162 -2.63 -16.04 11.63
C THR A 162 -1.65 -15.64 10.55
N SER A 163 -0.99 -16.60 9.91
CA SER A 163 -0.03 -16.31 8.84
C SER A 163 -0.69 -15.66 7.62
N TYR A 164 0.11 -14.86 6.91
CA TYR A 164 -0.25 -14.26 5.63
C TYR A 164 0.70 -14.76 4.52
N PRO A 165 0.57 -16.04 4.08
CA PRO A 165 1.48 -16.63 3.13
C PRO A 165 1.17 -16.25 1.69
N LEU A 166 2.14 -16.50 0.81
CA LEU A 166 1.87 -16.74 -0.60
C LEU A 166 1.00 -17.99 -0.76
N VAL A 167 0.16 -18.00 -1.80
CA VAL A 167 -0.57 -19.21 -2.18
C VAL A 167 0.40 -20.21 -2.79
N ASP A 168 0.38 -21.45 -2.33
CA ASP A 168 1.17 -22.54 -2.91
C ASP A 168 0.52 -22.99 -4.22
N LEU A 169 1.14 -22.63 -5.35
CA LEU A 169 0.62 -22.92 -6.68
C LEU A 169 0.72 -24.40 -7.05
N ASP A 170 1.66 -25.13 -6.45
CA ASP A 170 1.89 -26.54 -6.75
C ASP A 170 0.86 -27.45 -6.04
N ASN A 171 0.25 -26.97 -4.96
CA ASN A 171 -0.75 -27.67 -4.16
C ASN A 171 -2.18 -27.10 -4.31
N LEU A 172 -2.41 -26.31 -5.38
CA LEU A 172 -3.74 -25.78 -5.64
C LEU A 172 -4.77 -26.88 -5.90
N THR A 173 -5.86 -26.83 -5.14
CA THR A 173 -6.99 -27.72 -5.28
C THR A 173 -8.26 -26.89 -5.53
N PRO A 174 -8.77 -26.86 -6.78
CA PRO A 174 -10.03 -26.21 -7.06
C PRO A 174 -11.16 -26.99 -6.40
N GLY A 175 -12.03 -26.26 -5.72
CA GLY A 175 -13.22 -26.83 -5.10
C GLY A 175 -14.47 -26.61 -5.94
N LYS A 176 -15.60 -26.44 -5.26
CA LYS A 176 -16.88 -26.27 -5.95
C LYS A 176 -16.98 -24.90 -6.63
N MET A 177 -17.15 -24.92 -7.96
CA MET A 177 -17.56 -23.76 -8.74
C MET A 177 -19.10 -23.67 -8.78
N THR A 178 -19.64 -22.50 -8.53
CA THR A 178 -21.08 -22.22 -8.56
C THR A 178 -21.34 -21.07 -9.53
N ASN A 179 -22.59 -20.67 -9.70
CA ASN A 179 -22.94 -19.47 -10.50
C ASN A 179 -22.55 -18.13 -9.84
N LYS A 180 -22.00 -18.15 -8.61
CA LYS A 180 -21.67 -16.94 -7.85
C LYS A 180 -20.23 -16.91 -7.35
N SER A 181 -19.58 -18.06 -7.23
CA SER A 181 -18.25 -18.14 -6.60
C SER A 181 -17.53 -19.43 -6.92
N LEU A 182 -16.20 -19.37 -6.83
CA LEU A 182 -15.30 -20.53 -6.78
C LEU A 182 -14.74 -20.66 -5.36
N LEU A 183 -14.73 -21.88 -4.81
CA LEU A 183 -13.96 -22.25 -3.64
C LEU A 183 -12.68 -22.95 -4.10
N PHE A 184 -11.54 -22.66 -3.46
CA PHE A 184 -10.27 -23.35 -3.72
C PHE A 184 -9.39 -23.35 -2.49
N SER A 185 -8.36 -24.18 -2.47
CA SER A 185 -7.39 -24.31 -1.38
C SER A 185 -6.01 -24.60 -1.94
N ASP A 186 -4.97 -24.27 -1.19
CA ASP A 186 -3.59 -24.65 -1.46
C ASP A 186 -3.08 -25.71 -0.46
N GLY A 187 -4.00 -26.41 0.21
CA GLY A 187 -3.69 -27.37 1.24
C GLY A 187 -3.38 -26.74 2.60
N TYR A 188 -3.03 -25.46 2.63
CA TYR A 188 -2.70 -24.71 3.84
C TYR A 188 -3.79 -23.69 4.22
N LYS A 189 -4.27 -22.91 3.24
CA LYS A 189 -5.34 -21.92 3.39
C LYS A 189 -6.51 -22.23 2.45
N LYS A 190 -7.71 -21.81 2.85
CA LYS A 190 -8.94 -21.93 2.06
C LYS A 190 -9.36 -20.57 1.54
N TYR A 191 -9.71 -20.51 0.27
CA TYR A 191 -10.08 -19.29 -0.44
C TYR A 191 -11.47 -19.40 -1.07
N LYS A 192 -12.11 -18.25 -1.26
CA LYS A 192 -13.34 -18.10 -2.03
C LYS A 192 -13.20 -16.88 -2.94
N PHE A 193 -13.52 -17.05 -4.21
CA PHE A 193 -13.63 -15.94 -5.15
C PHE A 193 -15.09 -15.67 -5.48
N THR A 194 -15.55 -14.41 -5.34
CA THR A 194 -16.91 -13.98 -5.68
C THR A 194 -16.91 -13.23 -7.01
N TYR A 195 -17.81 -13.62 -7.92
CA TYR A 195 -17.83 -13.10 -9.31
C TYR A 195 -18.39 -11.69 -9.40
N SER A 196 -19.43 -11.35 -8.60
CA SER A 196 -20.09 -10.03 -8.66
C SER A 196 -19.11 -8.87 -8.45
N ASP A 197 -18.26 -9.00 -7.47
CA ASP A 197 -17.34 -7.93 -7.05
C ASP A 197 -15.88 -8.22 -7.36
N HIS A 198 -15.59 -9.39 -7.96
CA HIS A 198 -14.23 -9.86 -8.25
C HIS A 198 -13.31 -9.81 -7.02
N GLU A 199 -13.78 -10.43 -5.93
CA GLU A 199 -13.07 -10.40 -4.65
C GLU A 199 -12.54 -11.77 -4.26
N ILE A 200 -11.29 -11.81 -3.83
CA ILE A 200 -10.71 -12.97 -3.15
C ILE A 200 -10.96 -12.81 -1.65
N TRP A 201 -11.54 -13.85 -1.06
CA TRP A 201 -11.78 -14.01 0.37
C TRP A 201 -10.93 -15.15 0.88
N MET A 202 -10.35 -15.01 2.06
CA MET A 202 -9.62 -16.07 2.78
C MET A 202 -10.42 -16.50 4.02
N TYR A 203 -10.33 -17.77 4.36
CA TYR A 203 -10.95 -18.29 5.56
C TYR A 203 -10.10 -17.96 6.79
N PHE A 204 -10.75 -17.52 7.86
CA PHE A 204 -10.17 -17.22 9.17
C PHE A 204 -10.95 -17.99 10.23
N GLY A 205 -10.58 -19.24 10.46
CA GLY A 205 -11.20 -20.11 11.45
C GLY A 205 -10.29 -20.33 12.64
N ALA A 206 -10.88 -20.47 13.81
CA ALA A 206 -10.14 -20.90 15.01
C ALA A 206 -9.64 -22.36 14.92
N ASP A 207 -10.13 -23.09 13.92
CA ASP A 207 -9.72 -24.47 13.58
C ASP A 207 -8.48 -24.52 12.67
N GLU A 208 -8.01 -23.37 12.17
CA GLU A 208 -6.78 -23.29 11.38
C GLU A 208 -5.55 -23.48 12.28
N SER A 209 -4.66 -24.39 11.89
CA SER A 209 -3.52 -24.84 12.71
C SER A 209 -2.50 -23.75 13.05
N ASP A 210 -2.48 -22.66 12.27
CA ASP A 210 -1.59 -21.50 12.42
C ASP A 210 -2.28 -20.27 13.03
N THR A 211 -3.50 -20.44 13.53
CA THR A 211 -4.22 -19.38 14.24
C THR A 211 -3.91 -19.42 15.72
N SER A 212 -3.47 -18.28 16.24
CA SER A 212 -3.23 -18.08 17.67
C SER A 212 -4.19 -17.04 18.24
N THR A 213 -4.97 -17.42 19.27
CA THR A 213 -5.72 -16.45 20.07
C THR A 213 -4.77 -15.85 21.11
N LEU A 214 -4.59 -14.53 21.06
CA LEU A 214 -3.60 -13.78 21.85
C LEU A 214 -4.20 -13.25 23.15
N SER A 215 -5.44 -12.73 23.05
CA SER A 215 -6.13 -12.12 24.17
C SER A 215 -7.64 -12.17 24.01
N GLU A 216 -8.36 -12.29 25.14
CA GLU A 216 -9.81 -12.13 25.22
C GLU A 216 -10.13 -10.92 26.10
N LEU A 217 -10.81 -9.93 25.52
CA LEU A 217 -11.15 -8.67 26.17
C LEU A 217 -12.64 -8.64 26.49
N GLN A 218 -12.97 -8.48 27.78
CA GLN A 218 -14.34 -8.20 28.21
C GLN A 218 -14.62 -6.71 27.98
N ILE A 219 -15.77 -6.40 27.37
CA ILE A 219 -16.15 -5.06 26.94
C ILE A 219 -17.46 -4.65 27.62
N ASP A 220 -17.38 -3.68 28.51
CA ASP A 220 -18.52 -3.07 29.16
C ASP A 220 -19.05 -1.90 28.30
N ILE A 221 -20.09 -2.15 27.52
CA ILE A 221 -20.68 -1.13 26.63
C ILE A 221 -21.43 -0.10 27.49
N LEU A 222 -21.04 1.16 27.37
CA LEU A 222 -21.64 2.27 28.09
C LEU A 222 -23.09 2.49 27.64
N LYS A 223 -24.01 2.62 28.61
CA LYS A 223 -25.43 2.93 28.34
C LYS A 223 -25.62 4.31 27.74
N ASP A 224 -24.84 5.29 28.21
CA ASP A 224 -24.87 6.67 27.73
C ASP A 224 -23.44 7.19 27.46
N PRO A 225 -22.85 6.83 26.31
CA PRO A 225 -21.51 7.29 25.96
C PRO A 225 -21.46 8.79 25.64
N PHE A 226 -22.58 9.42 25.27
CA PHE A 226 -22.65 10.88 25.07
C PHE A 226 -22.43 11.63 26.34
N LYS A 227 -23.10 11.19 27.42
CA LYS A 227 -22.90 11.78 28.75
C LYS A 227 -21.46 11.59 29.21
N PHE A 228 -20.92 10.41 29.06
CA PHE A 228 -19.53 10.08 29.42
C PHE A 228 -18.55 11.04 28.73
N LEU A 229 -18.61 11.15 27.40
CA LEU A 229 -17.71 12.03 26.61
C LEU A 229 -17.89 13.51 27.01
N ARG A 230 -19.13 13.96 27.20
CA ARG A 230 -19.38 15.34 27.64
C ARG A 230 -18.76 15.62 29.01
N ASP A 231 -18.88 14.70 29.95
CA ASP A 231 -18.33 14.86 31.28
C ASP A 231 -16.80 14.79 31.27
N ALA A 232 -16.20 13.88 30.46
CA ALA A 232 -14.76 13.82 30.22
C ALA A 232 -14.24 15.13 29.61
N PHE A 233 -14.90 15.66 28.59
CA PHE A 233 -14.56 16.94 27.97
C PHE A 233 -14.60 18.11 28.94
N ARG A 234 -15.65 18.18 29.80
CA ARG A 234 -15.77 19.22 30.84
C ARG A 234 -14.66 19.13 31.88
N ASN A 235 -14.27 17.93 32.28
CA ASN A 235 -13.19 17.72 33.23
C ASN A 235 -11.85 18.11 32.63
N TYR A 236 -11.60 17.75 31.37
CA TYR A 236 -10.41 18.16 30.61
C TYR A 236 -10.30 19.69 30.53
N HIS A 237 -11.36 20.39 30.17
CA HIS A 237 -11.38 21.88 30.14
C HIS A 237 -11.11 22.55 31.49
N LYS A 238 -11.45 21.89 32.60
CA LYS A 238 -11.16 22.43 33.94
C LYS A 238 -9.68 22.29 34.33
N SER A 239 -8.97 21.31 33.77
CA SER A 239 -7.54 21.09 34.05
C SER A 239 -6.62 22.09 33.37
N GLY A 240 -7.11 22.87 32.40
CA GLY A 240 -6.32 23.90 31.71
C GLY A 240 -5.39 23.38 30.62
N ASP A 241 -5.32 22.06 30.43
CA ASP A 241 -4.52 21.44 29.40
C ASP A 241 -5.29 21.42 28.06
N LEU A 242 -5.56 22.61 27.53
CA LEU A 242 -6.06 22.74 26.18
C LEU A 242 -4.91 22.45 25.19
N TYR A 243 -4.83 21.20 24.74
CA TYR A 243 -4.14 20.92 23.49
C TYR A 243 -5.02 21.48 22.34
N VAL A 244 -4.66 22.65 21.86
CA VAL A 244 -5.07 23.08 20.52
C VAL A 244 -4.15 22.31 19.60
N PRO A 245 -4.67 21.36 18.78
CA PRO A 245 -3.83 20.78 17.74
C PRO A 245 -3.30 21.96 16.92
N ASP A 246 -1.99 22.08 16.82
CA ASP A 246 -1.40 22.83 15.71
C ASP A 246 -2.15 22.35 14.47
N ASP A 247 -2.53 23.29 13.59
CA ASP A 247 -3.31 23.00 12.39
C ASP A 247 -2.91 21.64 11.85
N VAL A 248 -3.87 20.72 11.73
CA VAL A 248 -3.59 19.40 11.16
C VAL A 248 -3.06 19.70 9.77
N GLU A 249 -1.73 19.72 9.61
CA GLU A 249 -1.08 19.94 8.35
C GLU A 249 -1.60 18.86 7.42
N THR A 250 -2.52 19.23 6.56
CA THR A 250 -2.97 18.34 5.48
C THR A 250 -1.76 18.12 4.60
N ILE A 251 -1.20 16.91 4.65
CA ILE A 251 -0.03 16.54 3.85
C ILE A 251 -0.37 16.82 2.37
N ASP A 252 0.34 17.76 1.78
CA ASP A 252 0.18 18.10 0.36
C ASP A 252 0.98 17.11 -0.49
N TYR A 253 0.32 16.06 -0.95
CA TYR A 253 0.92 15.05 -1.82
C TYR A 253 1.08 15.58 -3.25
N LEU A 254 2.24 15.32 -3.85
CA LEU A 254 2.48 15.44 -5.29
C LEU A 254 2.44 14.04 -5.91
N TYR A 255 1.58 13.82 -6.90
CA TYR A 255 1.51 12.55 -7.62
C TYR A 255 2.23 12.64 -8.96
N LEU A 256 2.96 11.58 -9.34
CA LEU A 256 3.65 11.47 -10.64
C LEU A 256 3.25 10.15 -11.33
N PRO A 257 2.98 10.16 -12.65
CA PRO A 257 2.62 8.96 -13.38
C PRO A 257 3.84 8.08 -13.65
N LEU A 258 3.68 6.77 -13.65
CA LEU A 258 4.68 5.80 -14.09
C LEU A 258 4.60 5.51 -15.60
N TYR A 259 3.81 6.29 -16.32
CA TYR A 259 3.56 6.18 -17.75
C TYR A 259 3.62 7.58 -18.44
N SER A 260 3.65 7.59 -19.74
CA SER A 260 3.52 8.86 -20.50
C SER A 260 2.10 9.40 -20.40
N TYR A 261 1.93 10.50 -19.67
CA TYR A 261 0.60 11.10 -19.47
C TYR A 261 -0.08 11.55 -20.79
N GLN A 262 0.71 12.00 -21.77
CA GLN A 262 0.17 12.40 -23.07
C GLN A 262 -0.30 11.23 -23.92
N ARG A 263 0.43 10.09 -23.86
CA ARG A 263 0.11 8.89 -24.66
C ARG A 263 -0.75 7.88 -23.91
N LYS A 264 -0.95 8.09 -22.61
CA LYS A 264 -1.67 7.16 -21.73
C LYS A 264 -1.11 5.74 -21.78
N ASP A 265 0.20 5.62 -21.95
CA ASP A 265 0.87 4.33 -22.09
C ASP A 265 2.31 4.37 -21.57
N VAL A 266 2.86 3.22 -21.20
CA VAL A 266 4.27 3.07 -20.84
C VAL A 266 5.08 2.90 -22.13
N LEU A 267 5.97 3.84 -22.39
CA LEU A 267 6.74 3.83 -23.63
C LEU A 267 7.80 2.72 -23.57
N PRO A 268 8.03 1.97 -24.70
CA PRO A 268 8.92 0.80 -24.71
C PRO A 268 10.40 1.14 -24.53
N SER A 269 10.80 2.41 -24.71
CA SER A 269 12.22 2.83 -24.69
C SER A 269 12.45 4.16 -23.95
N SER A 270 11.54 4.54 -23.07
CA SER A 270 11.57 5.81 -22.34
C SER A 270 10.90 5.67 -20.97
N GLY A 271 11.09 6.61 -20.05
CA GLY A 271 10.54 6.53 -18.70
C GLY A 271 11.04 5.31 -17.96
N LEU A 272 10.14 4.43 -17.51
CA LEU A 272 10.49 3.19 -16.81
C LEU A 272 11.28 2.19 -17.68
N ASN A 273 11.17 2.30 -19.00
CA ASN A 273 11.89 1.44 -19.95
C ASN A 273 13.06 2.17 -20.64
N ALA A 274 13.64 3.21 -20.03
CA ALA A 274 14.73 3.97 -20.63
C ALA A 274 15.96 3.10 -20.96
N TRP A 275 16.22 2.07 -20.14
CA TRP A 275 17.26 1.05 -20.37
C TRP A 275 17.12 0.32 -21.71
N ASN A 276 15.90 0.22 -22.25
CA ASN A 276 15.58 -0.40 -23.55
C ASN A 276 15.68 0.59 -24.73
N GLY A 277 16.14 1.81 -24.47
CA GLY A 277 16.30 2.83 -25.51
C GLY A 277 17.57 2.71 -26.31
N SER A 278 17.63 3.42 -27.47
CA SER A 278 18.85 3.58 -28.26
C SER A 278 19.97 4.25 -27.45
N PRO A 279 21.24 4.11 -27.85
CA PRO A 279 22.35 4.81 -27.20
C PRO A 279 22.11 6.31 -27.08
N LYS A 280 22.61 6.92 -25.99
CA LYS A 280 22.48 8.38 -25.76
C LYS A 280 23.23 9.19 -26.81
N THR A 281 24.34 8.64 -27.33
CA THR A 281 25.17 9.30 -28.34
C THR A 281 24.86 8.69 -29.70
N LYS A 282 24.48 9.53 -30.67
CA LYS A 282 24.20 9.12 -32.06
C LYS A 282 25.46 8.43 -32.65
N GLY A 283 25.27 7.23 -33.19
CA GLY A 283 26.35 6.42 -33.74
C GLY A 283 27.13 5.58 -32.73
N SER A 284 26.82 5.66 -31.44
CA SER A 284 27.41 4.77 -30.43
C SER A 284 26.75 3.40 -30.45
N THR A 285 27.56 2.36 -30.24
CA THR A 285 27.11 0.96 -30.04
C THR A 285 26.94 0.62 -28.57
N THR A 286 27.24 1.57 -27.65
CA THR A 286 27.17 1.33 -26.22
C THR A 286 25.72 1.18 -25.77
N VAL A 287 25.37 0.02 -25.27
CA VAL A 287 24.05 -0.28 -24.68
C VAL A 287 23.79 0.63 -23.46
N ARG A 288 22.55 1.01 -23.26
CA ARG A 288 22.19 1.76 -22.04
C ARG A 288 22.44 0.90 -20.80
N PRO A 289 22.80 1.52 -19.65
CA PRO A 289 22.98 0.79 -18.42
C PRO A 289 21.73 -0.03 -18.04
N GLU A 290 21.96 -1.19 -17.47
CA GLU A 290 20.92 -2.05 -16.92
C GLU A 290 20.10 -1.26 -15.87
N GLY A 291 18.76 -1.37 -15.96
CA GLY A 291 17.86 -0.71 -15.02
C GLY A 291 17.81 0.81 -15.13
N GLU A 292 18.41 1.42 -16.16
CA GLU A 292 18.27 2.87 -16.36
C GLU A 292 16.80 3.24 -16.57
N ALA A 293 16.23 3.96 -15.60
CA ALA A 293 14.86 4.45 -15.67
C ALA A 293 14.71 5.81 -15.00
N TYR A 294 13.61 6.49 -15.29
CA TYR A 294 13.21 7.72 -14.63
C TYR A 294 11.67 7.80 -14.58
N ILE A 295 11.14 8.57 -13.63
CA ILE A 295 9.70 8.83 -13.52
C ILE A 295 9.40 10.08 -14.38
N PRO A 296 8.54 9.97 -15.42
CA PRO A 296 8.19 11.12 -16.25
C PRO A 296 7.29 12.09 -15.48
N ILE A 297 7.51 13.40 -15.68
CA ILE A 297 6.73 14.46 -15.06
C ILE A 297 6.05 15.26 -16.14
N PRO A 298 4.70 15.32 -16.19
CA PRO A 298 3.98 16.19 -17.11
C PRO A 298 4.26 17.67 -16.81
N LYS A 299 4.64 18.44 -17.84
CA LYS A 299 4.95 19.87 -17.66
C LYS A 299 3.80 20.65 -17.04
N GLU A 300 2.56 20.27 -17.37
CA GLU A 300 1.33 20.87 -16.83
C GLU A 300 1.28 20.85 -15.30
N LEU A 301 1.87 19.82 -14.65
CA LEU A 301 1.88 19.68 -13.20
C LEU A 301 2.53 20.89 -12.50
N TRP A 302 3.62 21.42 -13.07
CA TRP A 302 4.33 22.57 -12.51
C TRP A 302 3.55 23.89 -12.61
N GLN A 303 2.52 23.95 -13.44
CA GLN A 303 1.61 25.11 -13.49
C GLN A 303 0.69 25.14 -12.26
N TYR A 304 0.31 23.97 -11.73
CA TYR A 304 -0.52 23.87 -10.55
C TYR A 304 0.28 23.85 -9.24
N LYS A 305 1.51 23.34 -9.27
CA LYS A 305 2.37 23.12 -8.10
C LYS A 305 3.79 23.69 -8.29
N PRO A 306 3.92 24.98 -8.65
CA PRO A 306 5.22 25.54 -9.07
C PRO A 306 6.28 25.55 -7.97
N ARG A 307 5.89 25.67 -6.70
CA ARG A 307 6.81 25.79 -5.56
C ARG A 307 6.75 24.60 -4.58
N TRP A 308 6.21 23.48 -5.07
CA TRP A 308 6.01 22.31 -4.20
C TRP A 308 7.32 21.64 -3.78
N VAL A 309 8.32 21.59 -4.66
CA VAL A 309 9.61 20.93 -4.36
C VAL A 309 10.41 21.73 -3.35
N ASP A 310 10.45 23.02 -3.51
CA ASP A 310 11.17 23.96 -2.64
C ASP A 310 10.50 25.33 -2.78
N PRO A 311 10.01 25.96 -1.70
CA PRO A 311 9.33 27.24 -1.76
C PRO A 311 10.12 28.37 -2.42
N SER A 312 11.46 28.26 -2.44
CA SER A 312 12.37 29.22 -3.06
C SER A 312 12.53 29.03 -4.58
N ILE A 313 12.01 27.93 -5.15
CA ILE A 313 12.20 27.56 -6.54
C ILE A 313 10.86 27.49 -7.26
N ASP A 314 10.76 28.21 -8.37
CA ASP A 314 9.62 28.08 -9.28
C ASP A 314 9.91 27.02 -10.36
N MET A 315 9.33 25.84 -10.19
CA MET A 315 9.50 24.71 -11.11
C MET A 315 8.81 24.93 -12.46
N SER A 316 7.91 25.93 -12.57
CA SER A 316 7.24 26.24 -13.83
C SER A 316 8.12 27.05 -14.79
N ASP A 317 9.17 27.72 -14.28
CA ASP A 317 10.11 28.51 -15.08
C ASP A 317 11.55 27.94 -15.05
N TYR A 318 11.75 26.85 -15.78
CA TYR A 318 13.04 26.20 -15.94
C TYR A 318 14.13 27.15 -16.49
N LYS A 319 13.78 28.08 -17.36
CA LYS A 319 14.75 29.00 -17.99
C LYS A 319 15.29 29.99 -16.97
N ALA A 320 14.40 30.62 -16.21
CA ALA A 320 14.78 31.53 -15.13
C ALA A 320 15.65 30.82 -14.08
N TYR A 321 15.26 29.62 -13.66
CA TYR A 321 16.04 28.80 -12.73
C TYR A 321 17.46 28.56 -13.24
N LYS A 322 17.60 28.08 -14.49
CA LYS A 322 18.89 27.80 -15.10
C LYS A 322 19.75 29.06 -15.25
N GLN A 323 19.15 30.19 -15.58
CA GLN A 323 19.85 31.47 -15.69
C GLN A 323 20.32 31.98 -14.35
N ALA A 324 19.52 31.83 -13.29
CA ALA A 324 19.84 32.30 -11.94
C ALA A 324 20.90 31.44 -11.24
N THR A 325 20.87 30.11 -11.42
CA THR A 325 21.70 29.16 -10.67
C THR A 325 22.84 28.54 -11.48
N GLY A 326 22.79 28.60 -12.79
CA GLY A 326 23.68 27.83 -13.68
C GLY A 326 23.40 26.32 -13.72
N GLU A 327 22.46 25.82 -12.90
CA GLU A 327 22.12 24.40 -12.80
C GLU A 327 20.95 24.02 -13.74
N SER A 328 20.93 22.77 -14.18
CA SER A 328 19.86 22.19 -15.03
C SER A 328 18.97 21.19 -14.30
N SER A 329 19.11 21.10 -12.97
CA SER A 329 18.37 20.14 -12.14
C SER A 329 18.28 20.60 -10.68
N VAL A 330 17.22 20.24 -10.00
CA VAL A 330 17.04 20.44 -8.56
C VAL A 330 17.37 19.16 -7.83
N LYS A 331 18.34 19.21 -6.91
CA LYS A 331 18.82 18.07 -6.11
C LYS A 331 17.92 17.89 -4.87
N ILE A 332 17.60 16.65 -4.55
CA ILE A 332 16.80 16.27 -3.39
C ILE A 332 17.34 14.98 -2.75
N ASN A 333 16.97 14.74 -1.50
CA ASN A 333 17.08 13.44 -0.84
C ASN A 333 15.74 12.74 -0.94
N LEU A 334 15.69 11.59 -1.60
CA LEU A 334 14.49 10.82 -1.81
C LEU A 334 14.45 9.64 -0.83
N HIS A 335 13.52 9.69 0.12
CA HIS A 335 13.35 8.68 1.15
C HIS A 335 12.38 7.59 0.67
N MET A 336 12.88 6.37 0.60
CA MET A 336 12.17 5.20 0.07
C MET A 336 11.36 4.49 1.15
N PRO A 337 10.30 3.73 0.80
CA PRO A 337 9.46 3.01 1.77
C PRO A 337 10.19 1.92 2.56
N ASP A 338 11.29 1.40 2.02
CA ASP A 338 12.14 0.40 2.68
C ASP A 338 13.16 1.01 3.65
N GLY A 339 13.17 2.36 3.77
CA GLY A 339 14.09 3.12 4.62
C GLY A 339 15.40 3.56 3.95
N GLN A 340 15.62 3.19 2.67
CA GLN A 340 16.76 3.71 1.91
C GLN A 340 16.57 5.20 1.58
N VAL A 341 17.70 5.92 1.39
CA VAL A 341 17.71 7.32 0.96
C VAL A 341 18.55 7.45 -0.30
N PHE A 342 17.96 8.00 -1.36
CA PHE A 342 18.63 8.21 -2.62
C PHE A 342 18.85 9.71 -2.90
N HIS A 343 20.03 10.06 -3.38
CA HIS A 343 20.25 11.39 -3.96
C HIS A 343 19.61 11.43 -5.35
N ALA A 344 18.51 12.16 -5.46
CA ALA A 344 17.73 12.26 -6.67
C ALA A 344 17.68 13.68 -7.23
N LEU A 345 17.19 13.82 -8.44
CA LEU A 345 17.16 15.04 -9.22
C LEU A 345 15.82 15.20 -9.91
N PHE A 346 15.23 16.37 -9.80
CA PHE A 346 14.28 16.83 -10.81
C PHE A 346 15.10 17.40 -11.97
N ALA A 347 15.12 16.70 -13.09
CA ALA A 347 16.03 16.93 -14.20
C ALA A 347 15.32 16.97 -15.56
N GLN A 348 16.08 17.02 -16.63
CA GLN A 348 15.66 17.26 -18.02
C GLN A 348 15.12 18.68 -18.22
N SER A 349 14.96 19.09 -19.48
CA SER A 349 14.36 20.39 -19.80
C SER A 349 12.96 20.48 -19.21
N ASP A 350 12.62 21.60 -18.59
CA ASP A 350 11.35 21.85 -17.90
C ASP A 350 11.07 20.87 -16.73
N PHE A 351 12.13 20.32 -16.10
CA PHE A 351 12.05 19.37 -14.96
C PHE A 351 11.11 18.19 -15.21
N LYS A 352 11.15 17.63 -16.41
CA LYS A 352 10.23 16.57 -16.88
C LYS A 352 10.56 15.17 -16.37
N GLY A 353 11.60 14.97 -15.56
CA GLY A 353 12.00 13.67 -15.06
C GLY A 353 12.52 13.71 -13.63
N LEU A 354 12.02 12.82 -12.79
CA LEU A 354 12.61 12.48 -11.50
C LEU A 354 13.52 11.29 -11.69
N GLN A 355 14.79 11.42 -11.32
CA GLN A 355 15.83 10.42 -11.55
C GLN A 355 16.95 10.51 -10.52
N THR A 356 17.75 9.46 -10.40
CA THR A 356 19.03 9.45 -9.66
C THR A 356 20.22 9.60 -10.61
N LYS A 357 21.41 9.74 -10.04
CA LYS A 357 22.67 9.75 -10.78
C LYS A 357 23.62 8.71 -10.13
N PRO A 358 23.83 7.52 -10.73
CA PRO A 358 23.26 7.02 -12.00
C PRO A 358 21.73 6.74 -11.93
N GLN A 359 21.07 6.80 -13.08
CA GLN A 359 19.61 6.57 -13.20
C GLN A 359 19.19 5.13 -12.81
N SER A 360 20.12 4.19 -12.86
CA SER A 360 19.90 2.79 -12.47
C SER A 360 19.61 2.59 -10.97
N ILE A 361 19.90 3.55 -10.10
CA ILE A 361 19.61 3.43 -8.67
C ILE A 361 18.08 3.47 -8.45
N LEU A 362 17.41 4.57 -8.77
CA LEU A 362 15.96 4.68 -8.67
C LEU A 362 15.26 3.71 -9.63
N GLY A 363 15.78 3.60 -10.85
CA GLY A 363 15.24 2.70 -11.85
C GLY A 363 15.31 1.23 -11.41
N GLY A 364 16.43 0.80 -10.85
CA GLY A 364 16.59 -0.56 -10.33
C GLY A 364 15.63 -0.86 -9.18
N TRP A 365 15.42 0.09 -8.27
CA TRP A 365 14.44 -0.06 -7.20
C TRP A 365 13.01 -0.21 -7.76
N ILE A 366 12.57 0.70 -8.65
CA ILE A 366 11.23 0.66 -9.25
C ILE A 366 11.02 -0.66 -10.00
N LEU A 367 11.95 -1.03 -10.88
CA LEU A 367 11.83 -2.24 -11.71
C LEU A 367 11.84 -3.51 -10.86
N ASN A 368 12.64 -3.54 -9.78
CA ASN A 368 12.63 -4.65 -8.83
C ASN A 368 11.27 -4.80 -8.14
N VAL A 369 10.68 -3.70 -7.65
CA VAL A 369 9.34 -3.70 -7.03
C VAL A 369 8.29 -4.18 -8.03
N LEU A 370 8.34 -3.71 -9.27
CA LEU A 370 7.41 -4.11 -10.35
C LEU A 370 7.65 -5.53 -10.87
N GLY A 371 8.66 -6.24 -10.36
CA GLY A 371 8.94 -7.63 -10.75
C GLY A 371 9.67 -7.79 -12.09
N VAL A 372 10.27 -6.72 -12.63
CA VAL A 372 11.10 -6.77 -13.82
C VAL A 372 12.50 -7.24 -13.44
N THR A 373 12.78 -8.51 -13.67
CA THR A 373 14.00 -9.19 -13.16
C THR A 373 15.22 -9.08 -14.07
N LYS A 374 15.04 -8.74 -15.34
CA LYS A 374 16.12 -8.64 -16.32
C LYS A 374 15.95 -7.39 -17.19
N PRO A 375 16.21 -6.19 -16.66
CA PRO A 375 16.08 -4.96 -17.43
C PRO A 375 17.28 -4.74 -18.38
N VAL A 376 17.78 -5.80 -18.97
CA VAL A 376 18.89 -5.80 -19.93
C VAL A 376 18.34 -6.05 -21.32
N ARG A 377 18.75 -5.23 -22.26
CA ARG A 377 18.40 -5.39 -23.67
C ARG A 377 19.28 -6.46 -24.31
N GLU A 378 18.68 -7.56 -24.74
CA GLU A 378 19.41 -8.64 -25.41
C GLU A 378 19.77 -8.30 -26.85
N ARG A 379 18.91 -7.53 -27.55
CA ARG A 379 19.13 -7.06 -28.91
C ARG A 379 18.64 -5.63 -29.09
N TYR A 380 19.33 -4.87 -29.91
CA TYR A 380 19.04 -3.45 -30.17
C TYR A 380 17.73 -3.20 -30.91
N ASP A 381 17.30 -4.15 -31.70
CA ASP A 381 16.23 -4.08 -32.69
C ASP A 381 14.92 -4.72 -32.22
N LEU A 382 14.90 -5.40 -31.07
CA LEU A 382 13.72 -6.06 -30.53
C LEU A 382 13.32 -5.48 -29.18
N PRO A 383 12.02 -5.28 -28.91
CA PRO A 383 11.53 -4.96 -27.56
C PRO A 383 11.89 -6.10 -26.61
N SER A 384 12.26 -5.76 -25.38
CA SER A 384 12.45 -6.78 -24.34
C SER A 384 11.09 -7.24 -23.82
N ASP A 385 10.90 -8.55 -23.71
CA ASP A 385 9.71 -9.15 -23.08
C ASP A 385 9.58 -8.78 -21.58
N HIS A 386 10.64 -8.22 -21.00
CA HIS A 386 10.70 -7.77 -19.60
C HIS A 386 10.36 -6.29 -19.44
N ALA A 387 9.92 -5.58 -20.49
CA ALA A 387 9.54 -4.18 -20.40
C ALA A 387 8.30 -3.97 -19.52
N VAL A 388 8.29 -2.89 -18.75
CA VAL A 388 7.10 -2.45 -18.04
C VAL A 388 6.02 -2.07 -19.06
N THR A 389 4.78 -2.51 -18.84
CA THR A 389 3.61 -2.21 -19.67
C THR A 389 2.47 -1.69 -18.81
N MET A 390 1.49 -1.01 -19.40
CA MET A 390 0.28 -0.61 -18.67
C MET A 390 -0.46 -1.82 -18.10
N LYS A 391 -0.46 -2.96 -18.82
CA LYS A 391 -1.05 -4.21 -18.32
C LYS A 391 -0.38 -4.69 -17.04
N LEU A 392 0.96 -4.66 -16.98
CA LEU A 392 1.71 -5.02 -15.77
C LEU A 392 1.37 -4.08 -14.61
N LEU A 393 1.35 -2.77 -14.84
CA LEU A 393 0.98 -1.77 -13.82
C LEU A 393 -0.44 -2.00 -13.29
N GLN A 394 -1.39 -2.32 -14.17
CA GLN A 394 -2.76 -2.64 -13.81
C GLN A 394 -2.86 -3.93 -12.98
N GLN A 395 -2.12 -4.98 -13.34
CA GLN A 395 -2.07 -6.24 -12.60
C GLN A 395 -1.53 -6.07 -11.19
N ILE A 396 -0.44 -5.30 -11.06
CA ILE A 396 0.16 -4.99 -9.77
C ILE A 396 -0.74 -4.04 -8.96
N GLY A 397 -1.47 -3.14 -9.62
CA GLY A 397 -2.38 -2.19 -8.99
C GLY A 397 -1.78 -0.80 -8.77
N TYR A 398 -0.60 -0.51 -9.33
CA TYR A 398 0.07 0.79 -9.24
C TYR A 398 0.39 1.34 -10.62
N ASP A 399 0.07 2.62 -10.88
CA ASP A 399 0.44 3.31 -12.11
C ASP A 399 1.07 4.67 -11.86
N SER A 400 1.29 5.02 -10.61
CA SER A 400 1.82 6.31 -10.19
C SER A 400 2.61 6.18 -8.89
N VAL A 401 3.30 7.25 -8.52
CA VAL A 401 3.91 7.44 -7.21
C VAL A 401 3.34 8.69 -6.55
N LYS A 402 3.33 8.72 -5.22
CA LYS A 402 3.06 9.91 -4.40
C LYS A 402 4.35 10.36 -3.72
N LEU A 403 4.54 11.67 -3.64
CA LEU A 403 5.64 12.30 -2.93
C LEU A 403 5.07 13.24 -1.87
N TRP A 404 5.77 13.38 -0.75
CA TRP A 404 5.38 14.31 0.32
C TRP A 404 6.57 14.76 1.15
N HIS A 405 6.39 15.83 1.90
CA HIS A 405 7.32 16.31 2.91
C HIS A 405 6.85 15.86 4.30
N LYS A 406 7.75 15.37 5.15
CA LYS A 406 7.45 15.11 6.58
C LYS A 406 7.86 16.30 7.45
N ASP A 407 8.80 17.11 6.98
CA ASP A 407 9.32 18.28 7.70
C ASP A 407 9.39 19.48 6.73
N PRO A 408 8.48 20.46 6.84
CA PRO A 408 8.48 21.63 5.98
C PRO A 408 9.77 22.47 6.04
N SER A 409 10.54 22.37 7.15
CA SER A 409 11.82 23.07 7.27
C SER A 409 12.93 22.45 6.41
N LYS A 410 12.72 21.23 5.90
CA LYS A 410 13.64 20.48 5.05
C LYS A 410 13.02 20.18 3.68
N PRO A 411 12.76 21.20 2.85
CA PRO A 411 12.00 21.02 1.61
C PRO A 411 12.66 20.10 0.58
N ARG A 412 13.97 19.81 0.76
CA ARG A 412 14.71 18.89 -0.10
C ARG A 412 14.67 17.45 0.35
N ASP A 413 14.14 17.17 1.53
CA ASP A 413 13.90 15.81 2.04
C ASP A 413 12.47 15.41 1.65
N ILE A 414 12.36 14.56 0.63
CA ILE A 414 11.08 14.17 0.02
C ILE A 414 10.91 12.66 0.17
N TRP A 415 9.76 12.25 0.68
CA TRP A 415 9.36 10.84 0.77
C TRP A 415 8.63 10.44 -0.51
N ILE A 416 8.80 9.20 -0.92
CA ILE A 416 8.14 8.61 -2.09
C ILE A 416 7.53 7.26 -1.72
N ASP A 417 6.37 6.98 -2.28
CA ASP A 417 5.82 5.63 -2.34
C ASP A 417 4.99 5.45 -3.60
N PHE A 418 4.66 4.20 -3.94
CA PHE A 418 3.72 3.93 -5.01
C PHE A 418 2.32 4.46 -4.64
N ALA A 419 1.50 4.69 -5.66
CA ALA A 419 0.11 5.07 -5.50
C ALA A 419 -0.78 4.16 -6.35
N GLU A 420 -2.01 3.93 -5.88
CA GLU A 420 -2.96 3.03 -6.51
C GLU A 420 -3.25 3.40 -7.97
N TYR A 421 -3.64 2.41 -8.75
CA TYR A 421 -3.99 2.58 -10.16
C TYR A 421 -5.05 3.68 -10.35
N GLY A 422 -4.76 4.65 -11.23
CA GLY A 422 -5.60 5.82 -11.50
C GLY A 422 -5.45 6.98 -10.50
N ALA A 423 -4.56 6.90 -9.50
CA ALA A 423 -4.39 7.98 -8.52
C ALA A 423 -3.94 9.30 -9.17
N PHE A 424 -3.00 9.25 -10.11
CA PHE A 424 -2.53 10.45 -10.81
C PHE A 424 -3.63 11.11 -11.64
N GLU A 425 -4.47 10.35 -12.32
CA GLU A 425 -5.59 10.89 -13.10
C GLU A 425 -6.60 11.61 -12.19
N ARG A 426 -6.95 11.01 -11.07
CA ARG A 426 -7.85 11.64 -10.08
C ARG A 426 -7.24 12.93 -9.53
N TYR A 427 -5.94 12.92 -9.24
CA TYR A 427 -5.21 14.08 -8.75
C TYR A 427 -5.23 15.25 -9.77
N MET A 428 -4.88 15.01 -11.04
CA MET A 428 -4.90 16.02 -12.08
C MET A 428 -6.31 16.59 -12.32
N ASN A 429 -7.33 15.73 -12.28
CA ASN A 429 -8.72 16.16 -12.39
C ASN A 429 -9.14 17.07 -11.21
N LYS A 430 -8.64 16.81 -10.01
CA LYS A 430 -8.88 17.67 -8.83
C LYS A 430 -8.19 19.03 -9.02
N LEU A 431 -6.93 19.05 -9.43
CA LEU A 431 -6.17 20.29 -9.67
C LEU A 431 -6.85 21.18 -10.70
N ARG A 432 -7.30 20.62 -11.83
CA ARG A 432 -8.02 21.35 -12.88
C ARG A 432 -9.36 21.94 -12.44
N LYS A 433 -10.03 21.34 -11.46
CA LYS A 433 -11.30 21.86 -10.91
C LYS A 433 -11.09 22.94 -9.85
N SER A 434 -9.90 23.01 -9.26
CA SER A 434 -9.56 23.97 -8.20
C SER A 434 -8.84 25.21 -8.72
N SER A 435 -8.49 25.23 -10.00
CA SER A 435 -7.91 26.35 -10.75
C SER A 435 -8.95 27.07 -11.57
#